data_08410cc9fd9365f59a8b6e0986ad66e8
#
_entry.id   08410cc9fd9365f59a8b6e0986ad66e8
#
_cell.length_a   1.000
_cell.length_b   1.000
_cell.length_c   1.000
_cell.angle_alpha   90.00
_cell.angle_beta   90.00
_cell.angle_gamma   90.00
#
_symmetry.space_group_name_H-M   'P 1'
#
loop_
_entity.id
_entity.type
_entity.pdbx_description
1 polymer ?
#
loop_
_entity_poly.entity_id
_entity_poly.type
_entity_poly.pdbx_seq_one_letter_code
_entity_poly.pdbx_strand_id
1 'polypeptide(L)' 'MKYTIKYSLPYDIYRYAMDAKDEEQLGTFIRMLVEDKAYGIEVVPKYV' A
#
# COMPACT_ATOMS: atom_id res chain seq x y z
N MET A 1 -10.46 -1.82 -11.23
CA MET A 1 -9.59 -2.88 -10.72
C MET A 1 -9.20 -2.56 -9.29
N LYS A 2 -9.20 -3.54 -8.43
CA LYS A 2 -8.80 -3.37 -7.03
C LYS A 2 -7.36 -3.77 -6.83
N TYR A 3 -6.72 -3.21 -5.81
CA TYR A 3 -5.33 -3.51 -5.50
C TYR A 3 -5.18 -3.74 -4.00
N THR A 4 -4.23 -4.59 -3.63
CA THR A 4 -3.78 -4.73 -2.25
C THR A 4 -2.36 -4.19 -2.17
N ILE A 5 -2.11 -3.28 -1.22
CA ILE A 5 -0.80 -2.69 -1.00
C ILE A 5 -0.23 -3.29 0.28
N LYS A 6 0.89 -3.98 0.18
CA LYS A 6 1.60 -4.53 1.34
C LYS A 6 2.79 -3.64 1.63
N TYR A 7 3.05 -3.38 2.91
CA TYR A 7 4.11 -2.47 3.28
C TYR A 7 4.59 -2.73 4.70
N SER A 8 5.74 -2.14 5.04
CA SER A 8 6.29 -2.17 6.40
C SER A 8 6.55 -0.75 6.85
N LEU A 9 6.50 -0.52 8.15
CA LEU A 9 6.76 0.79 8.74
C LEU A 9 8.06 0.75 9.53
N PRO A 10 8.85 1.86 9.54
CA PRO A 10 10.18 1.86 10.16
C PRO A 10 10.16 1.74 11.68
N TYR A 11 9.04 2.05 12.33
CA TYR A 11 8.91 1.99 13.77
C TYR A 11 8.16 0.74 14.25
N ASP A 12 7.96 -0.22 13.35
CA ASP A 12 7.15 -1.40 13.64
C ASP A 12 7.79 -2.62 13.01
N ILE A 13 7.56 -3.79 13.61
CA ILE A 13 8.07 -5.05 13.08
C ILE A 13 7.03 -5.81 12.26
N TYR A 14 5.80 -5.33 12.26
CA TYR A 14 4.71 -6.01 11.56
C TYR A 14 4.60 -5.56 10.10
N ARG A 15 4.11 -6.49 9.29
CA ARG A 15 3.80 -6.21 7.91
C ARG A 15 2.33 -5.86 7.80
N TYR A 16 2.01 -4.82 7.04
CA TYR A 16 0.65 -4.32 6.91
C TYR A 16 0.14 -4.48 5.48
N ALA A 17 -1.17 -4.45 5.32
CA ALA A 17 -1.81 -4.47 4.01
C ALA A 17 -3.01 -3.55 4.03
N MET A 18 -3.25 -2.88 2.91
CA MET A 18 -4.45 -2.07 2.72
C MET A 18 -4.97 -2.25 1.30
N ASP A 19 -6.26 -2.04 1.11
CA ASP A 19 -6.89 -2.19 -0.19
C ASP A 19 -7.17 -0.83 -0.81
N ALA A 20 -6.90 -0.73 -2.11
CA ALA A 20 -7.28 0.42 -2.92
C ALA A 20 -8.32 -0.03 -3.95
N LYS A 21 -9.37 0.73 -4.11
CA LYS A 21 -10.48 0.34 -4.99
C LYS A 21 -10.23 0.66 -6.47
N ASP A 22 -9.31 1.57 -6.75
CA ASP A 22 -8.98 1.98 -8.11
C ASP A 22 -7.57 2.58 -8.15
N GLU A 23 -7.14 2.98 -9.34
CA GLU A 23 -5.79 3.53 -9.55
C GLU A 23 -5.58 4.87 -8.87
N GLU A 24 -6.63 5.69 -8.81
CA GLU A 24 -6.54 6.99 -8.15
C GLU A 24 -6.30 6.82 -6.66
N GLN A 25 -7.05 5.94 -6.01
CA GLN A 25 -6.87 5.66 -4.59
C GLN A 25 -5.53 5.00 -4.33
N LEU A 26 -5.10 4.12 -5.23
CA LEU A 26 -3.80 3.48 -5.15
C LEU A 26 -2.68 4.53 -5.11
N GLY A 27 -2.70 5.50 -6.01
CA GLY A 27 -1.70 6.56 -6.04
C GLY A 27 -1.69 7.39 -4.76
N THR A 28 -2.87 7.71 -4.24
CA THR A 28 -3.02 8.47 -3.00
C THR A 28 -2.41 7.71 -1.83
N PHE A 29 -2.71 6.42 -1.71
CA PHE A 29 -2.20 5.61 -0.60
C PHE A 29 -0.69 5.43 -0.68
N ILE A 30 -0.15 5.20 -1.87
CA ILE A 30 1.30 5.06 -2.02
C ILE A 30 2.00 6.35 -1.61
N ARG A 31 1.46 7.50 -1.99
CA ARG A 31 2.03 8.80 -1.60
C ARG A 31 2.03 8.95 -0.07
N MET A 32 0.94 8.60 0.58
CA MET A 32 0.85 8.64 2.04
C MET A 32 1.87 7.74 2.69
N LEU A 33 2.04 6.52 2.15
CA LEU A 33 2.99 5.56 2.70
C LEU A 33 4.43 6.06 2.55
N VAL A 34 4.76 6.69 1.43
CA VAL A 34 6.09 7.26 1.23
C VAL A 34 6.34 8.39 2.23
N GLU A 35 5.34 9.22 2.50
CA GLU A 35 5.45 10.28 3.50
C GLU A 35 5.67 9.72 4.90
N ASP A 36 5.08 8.56 5.20
CA ASP A 36 5.25 7.89 6.48
C ASP A 36 6.54 7.04 6.53
N LYS A 37 7.37 7.11 5.48
CA LYS A 37 8.62 6.37 5.36
C LYS A 37 8.41 4.86 5.32
N ALA A 38 7.27 4.41 4.83
CA ALA A 38 7.01 2.98 4.62
C ALA A 38 8.00 2.41 3.61
N TYR A 39 8.34 1.14 3.76
CA TYR A 39 9.27 0.46 2.87
C TYR A 39 8.76 -0.93 2.54
N GLY A 40 9.41 -1.59 1.58
CA GLY A 40 8.99 -2.92 1.13
C GLY A 40 7.58 -2.89 0.55
N ILE A 41 7.25 -1.82 -0.17
CA ILE A 41 5.90 -1.63 -0.71
C ILE A 41 5.70 -2.56 -1.89
N GLU A 42 4.65 -3.39 -1.82
CA GLU A 42 4.25 -4.27 -2.90
C GLU A 42 2.81 -3.96 -3.30
N VAL A 43 2.55 -3.89 -4.58
CA VAL A 43 1.21 -3.68 -5.10
C VAL A 43 0.77 -4.94 -5.83
N VAL A 44 -0.30 -5.54 -5.35
CA VAL A 44 -0.85 -6.77 -5.92
C VAL A 44 -2.23 -6.47 -6.51
N PRO A 45 -2.40 -6.56 -7.81
CA PRO A 45 -3.73 -6.35 -8.40
C PRO A 45 -4.66 -7.50 -8.03
N LYS A 46 -5.91 -7.14 -7.74
CA LYS A 46 -6.96 -8.11 -7.47
C LYS A 46 -7.92 -8.14 -8.63
N TYR A 47 -8.06 -9.30 -9.23
CA TYR A 47 -9.05 -9.52 -10.28
C TYR A 47 -10.32 -10.04 -9.63
N VAL A 48 -11.40 -9.30 -9.82
CA VAL A 48 -12.69 -9.67 -9.24
C VAL A 48 -13.60 -10.22 -10.32
#